data_f2aca0111185818e737f17f7a5610c16
#
_entry.id   f2aca0111185818e737f17f7a5610c16
#
_cell.length_a   1.000
_cell.length_b   1.000
_cell.length_c   1.000
_cell.angle_alpha   90.00
_cell.angle_beta   90.00
_cell.angle_gamma   90.00
#
_symmetry.space_group_name_H-M   'P 1'
#
loop_
_entity.id
_entity.type
_entity.pdbx_description
1 polymer ?
#
loop_
_entity_poly.entity_id
_entity_poly.type
_entity_poly.pdbx_seq_one_letter_code
_entity_poly.pdbx_strand_id
1 'polypeptide(L)'
;LRAGSMISEGEFERALIFCGTGMGIHIAASKCPHVHAGVVESVPAALRAITGNGVNVLAMGAFYVAPAMGCDIADAYLNAELGTGYEWWHNFYEFHKLAIDELEAFNYEEYKKNGFKVNKLGDFPLTLETKPED
;
A
#
# COMPACT_ATOMS: atom_id res chain seq x y z
N LEU A 1 0.69 -10.28 14.43
CA LEU A 1 -0.75 -10.47 14.18
C LEU A 1 -1.60 -9.38 14.82
N ARG A 2 -1.37 -8.99 16.09
CA ARG A 2 -2.22 -8.03 16.80
C ARG A 2 -2.42 -6.71 16.04
N ALA A 3 -1.35 -6.09 15.53
CA ALA A 3 -1.48 -4.85 14.75
C ALA A 3 -2.37 -5.03 13.51
N GLY A 4 -2.20 -6.16 12.80
CA GLY A 4 -3.06 -6.49 11.67
C GLY A 4 -4.52 -6.65 12.06
N SER A 5 -4.81 -7.31 13.18
CA SER A 5 -6.19 -7.44 13.69
C SER A 5 -6.81 -6.08 14.00
N MET A 6 -6.06 -5.17 14.63
CA MET A 6 -6.56 -3.84 14.97
C MET A 6 -6.87 -2.98 13.72
N ILE A 7 -6.09 -3.14 12.65
CA ILE A 7 -6.39 -2.54 11.34
C ILE A 7 -7.64 -3.19 10.73
N SER A 8 -7.72 -4.53 10.74
CA SER A 8 -8.88 -5.26 10.21
C SER A 8 -10.20 -4.88 10.87
N GLU A 9 -10.18 -4.67 12.19
CA GLU A 9 -11.35 -4.27 12.97
C GLU A 9 -11.65 -2.75 12.92
N GLY A 10 -10.81 -1.97 12.22
CA GLY A 10 -10.99 -0.53 12.08
C GLY A 10 -10.67 0.28 13.34
N GLU A 11 -9.93 -0.31 14.29
CA GLU A 11 -9.49 0.42 15.49
C GLU A 11 -8.48 1.52 15.14
N PHE A 12 -7.67 1.28 14.11
CA PHE A 12 -6.71 2.24 13.56
C PHE A 12 -6.74 2.19 12.03
N GLU A 13 -6.50 3.34 11.42
CA GLU A 13 -6.42 3.47 9.96
C GLU A 13 -5.08 2.99 9.41
N ARG A 14 -3.98 3.18 10.17
CA ARG A 14 -2.61 2.87 9.75
C ARG A 14 -1.80 2.31 10.91
N ALA A 15 -0.79 1.50 10.57
CA ALA A 15 0.17 0.99 11.53
C ALA A 15 1.60 1.03 10.96
N LEU A 16 2.55 1.33 11.84
CA LEU A 16 3.99 1.15 11.62
C LEU A 16 4.44 -0.07 12.43
N ILE A 17 5.06 -1.03 11.76
CA ILE A 17 5.49 -2.28 12.39
C ILE A 17 6.97 -2.55 12.11
N PHE A 18 7.66 -3.16 13.07
CA PHE A 18 9.10 -3.34 13.03
C PHE A 18 9.52 -4.75 13.42
N CYS A 19 10.51 -5.29 12.72
CA CYS A 19 11.30 -6.43 13.16
C CYS A 19 12.72 -6.32 12.60
N GLY A 20 13.54 -7.36 12.68
CA GLY A 20 14.90 -7.32 12.16
C GLY A 20 14.97 -6.96 10.67
N THR A 21 14.18 -7.63 9.84
CA THR A 21 14.17 -7.43 8.38
C THR A 21 12.93 -6.72 7.84
N GLY A 22 11.89 -6.55 8.64
CA GLY A 22 10.58 -6.11 8.18
C GLY A 22 9.73 -7.20 7.51
N MET A 23 10.36 -8.29 7.07
CA MET A 23 9.72 -9.33 6.23
C MET A 23 8.73 -10.19 7.01
N GLY A 24 9.16 -10.81 8.12
CA GLY A 24 8.32 -11.71 8.90
C GLY A 24 7.08 -11.04 9.47
N ILE A 25 7.23 -9.81 9.97
CA ILE A 25 6.10 -9.06 10.53
C ILE A 25 5.12 -8.60 9.43
N HIS A 26 5.63 -8.27 8.25
CA HIS A 26 4.82 -7.98 7.06
C HIS A 26 3.97 -9.19 6.66
N ILE A 27 4.59 -10.37 6.52
CA ILE A 27 3.89 -11.61 6.18
C ILE A 27 2.80 -11.92 7.22
N ALA A 28 3.11 -11.76 8.50
CA ALA A 28 2.15 -11.98 9.57
C ALA A 28 0.96 -11.01 9.52
N ALA A 29 1.21 -9.72 9.32
CA ALA A 29 0.16 -8.72 9.22
C ALA A 29 -0.75 -8.96 8.00
N SER A 30 -0.17 -9.36 6.86
CA SER A 30 -0.88 -9.66 5.61
C SER A 30 -1.84 -10.85 5.71
N LYS A 31 -1.84 -11.62 6.81
CA LYS A 31 -2.82 -12.69 7.05
C LYS A 31 -4.16 -12.18 7.57
N CYS A 32 -4.21 -10.94 8.02
CA CYS A 32 -5.44 -10.32 8.50
C CYS A 32 -6.20 -9.70 7.31
N PRO A 33 -7.53 -9.85 7.23
CA PRO A 33 -8.31 -9.21 6.18
C PRO A 33 -8.19 -7.68 6.27
N HIS A 34 -8.39 -7.00 5.14
CA HIS A 34 -8.31 -5.53 5.02
C HIS A 34 -6.92 -4.95 5.33
N VAL A 35 -5.90 -5.78 5.43
CA VAL A 35 -4.52 -5.35 5.62
C VAL A 35 -3.79 -5.34 4.28
N HIS A 36 -3.40 -4.13 3.86
CA HIS A 36 -2.51 -3.88 2.72
C HIS A 36 -1.15 -3.52 3.29
N ALA A 37 -0.31 -4.53 3.51
CA ALA A 37 1.00 -4.32 4.13
C ALA A 37 2.10 -4.13 3.07
N GLY A 38 3.07 -3.25 3.37
CA GLY A 38 4.25 -3.04 2.55
C GLY A 38 5.52 -2.96 3.39
N VAL A 39 6.63 -3.51 2.88
CA VAL A 39 7.97 -3.35 3.46
C VAL A 39 8.68 -2.25 2.71
N VAL A 40 9.22 -1.27 3.44
CA VAL A 40 9.93 -0.13 2.84
C VAL A 40 11.24 0.15 3.55
N GLU A 41 12.21 0.68 2.79
CA GLU A 41 13.56 1.00 3.27
C GLU A 41 14.00 2.42 2.86
N SER A 42 13.10 3.19 2.27
CA SER A 42 13.39 4.57 1.82
C SER A 42 12.16 5.46 1.87
N VAL A 43 12.37 6.76 1.92
CA VAL A 43 11.30 7.76 1.87
C VAL A 43 10.50 7.68 0.57
N PRO A 44 11.10 7.60 -0.64
CA PRO A 44 10.33 7.45 -1.87
C PRO A 44 9.47 6.19 -1.91
N ALA A 45 9.97 5.06 -1.37
CA ALA A 45 9.18 3.82 -1.27
C ALA A 45 7.99 3.98 -0.31
N ALA A 46 8.19 4.64 0.84
CA ALA A 46 7.14 4.92 1.80
C ALA A 46 6.03 5.82 1.21
N LEU A 47 6.43 6.88 0.50
CA LEU A 47 5.49 7.75 -0.20
C LEU A 47 4.69 6.97 -1.24
N ARG A 48 5.34 6.18 -2.08
CA ARG A 48 4.65 5.42 -3.12
C ARG A 48 3.73 4.34 -2.54
N ALA A 49 4.11 3.72 -1.43
CA ALA A 49 3.30 2.73 -0.75
C ALA A 49 1.91 3.27 -0.39
N ILE A 50 1.84 4.49 0.12
CA ILE A 50 0.56 5.13 0.47
C ILE A 50 -0.08 5.82 -0.74
N THR A 51 0.66 6.60 -1.51
CA THR A 51 0.08 7.46 -2.55
C THR A 51 -0.45 6.68 -3.75
N GLY A 52 0.13 5.53 -4.06
CA GLY A 52 -0.27 4.70 -5.20
C GLY A 52 -0.88 3.34 -4.82
N ASN A 53 -0.60 2.82 -3.65
CA ASN A 53 -1.03 1.46 -3.28
C ASN A 53 -1.93 1.41 -2.04
N GLY A 54 -2.15 2.53 -1.36
CA GLY A 54 -3.03 2.57 -0.18
C GLY A 54 -2.57 1.64 0.94
N VAL A 55 -1.25 1.42 1.09
CA VAL A 55 -0.69 0.60 2.16
C VAL A 55 -1.12 1.15 3.51
N ASN A 56 -1.78 0.35 4.32
CA ASN A 56 -2.24 0.72 5.66
C ASN A 56 -1.40 0.13 6.80
N VAL A 57 -0.49 -0.80 6.48
CA VAL A 57 0.49 -1.34 7.44
C VAL A 57 1.88 -1.26 6.82
N LEU A 58 2.70 -0.34 7.31
CA LEU A 58 4.06 -0.14 6.82
C LEU A 58 5.06 -0.85 7.72
N ALA A 59 5.82 -1.79 7.16
CA ALA A 59 6.83 -2.58 7.85
C ALA A 59 8.24 -2.06 7.55
N MET A 60 9.08 -1.97 8.56
CA MET A 60 10.49 -1.61 8.45
C MET A 60 11.38 -2.63 9.14
N GLY A 61 12.55 -2.86 8.56
CA GLY A 61 13.60 -3.74 9.12
C GLY A 61 14.66 -2.94 9.85
N ALA A 62 14.80 -3.16 11.17
CA ALA A 62 15.79 -2.45 11.99
C ALA A 62 17.25 -2.76 11.59
N PHE A 63 17.48 -3.86 10.85
CA PHE A 63 18.82 -4.18 10.31
C PHE A 63 19.19 -3.31 9.11
N TYR A 64 18.22 -2.70 8.43
CA TYR A 64 18.45 -1.98 7.17
C TYR A 64 18.12 -0.49 7.28
N VAL A 65 17.24 -0.11 8.19
CA VAL A 65 16.74 1.26 8.33
C VAL A 65 17.25 1.82 9.65
N ALA A 66 18.16 2.79 9.57
CA ALA A 66 18.66 3.52 10.73
C ALA A 66 17.54 4.40 11.34
N PRO A 67 17.63 4.74 12.66
CA PRO A 67 16.56 5.47 13.34
C PRO A 67 16.15 6.79 12.68
N ALA A 68 17.10 7.60 12.21
CA ALA A 68 16.80 8.86 11.52
C ALA A 68 16.00 8.62 10.22
N MET A 69 16.42 7.67 9.39
CA MET A 69 15.71 7.28 8.19
C MET A 69 14.33 6.71 8.51
N GLY A 70 14.21 5.94 9.58
CA GLY A 70 12.92 5.40 10.04
C GLY A 70 11.93 6.49 10.42
N CYS A 71 12.39 7.57 11.06
CA CYS A 71 11.57 8.74 11.35
C CYS A 71 11.14 9.46 10.07
N ASP A 72 12.05 9.67 9.12
CA ASP A 72 11.74 10.32 7.84
C ASP A 72 10.73 9.49 7.02
N ILE A 73 10.87 8.16 7.01
CA ILE A 73 9.92 7.22 6.40
C ILE A 73 8.54 7.34 7.07
N ALA A 74 8.50 7.34 8.40
CA ALA A 74 7.26 7.45 9.16
C ALA A 74 6.54 8.78 8.88
N ASP A 75 7.26 9.89 8.91
CA ASP A 75 6.73 11.22 8.62
C ASP A 75 6.16 11.30 7.21
N ALA A 76 6.90 10.84 6.22
CA ALA A 76 6.46 10.82 4.82
C ALA A 76 5.18 9.99 4.64
N TYR A 77 5.13 8.81 5.23
CA TYR A 77 3.99 7.90 5.13
C TYR A 77 2.75 8.44 5.86
N LEU A 78 2.90 8.96 7.07
CA LEU A 78 1.78 9.42 7.89
C LEU A 78 1.17 10.74 7.40
N ASN A 79 1.94 11.59 6.71
CA ASN A 79 1.49 12.88 6.19
C ASN A 79 0.97 12.83 4.75
N ALA A 80 0.91 11.66 4.12
CA ALA A 80 0.40 11.49 2.77
C ALA A 80 -0.85 10.59 2.75
N GLU A 81 -1.62 10.69 1.67
CA GLU A 81 -2.81 9.88 1.40
C GLU A 81 -2.74 9.32 -0.03
N LEU A 82 -3.68 8.46 -0.38
CA LEU A 82 -3.81 7.96 -1.75
C LEU A 82 -3.97 9.16 -2.71
N GLY A 83 -3.13 9.22 -3.73
CA GLY A 83 -3.13 10.27 -4.73
C GLY A 83 -2.31 11.51 -4.39
N THR A 84 -1.83 11.68 -3.15
CA THR A 84 -1.02 12.85 -2.76
C THR A 84 0.20 13.00 -3.69
N GLY A 85 0.38 14.21 -4.26
CA GLY A 85 1.47 14.52 -5.18
C GLY A 85 1.21 14.12 -6.63
N TYR A 86 0.06 13.53 -6.92
CA TYR A 86 -0.35 13.08 -8.26
C TYR A 86 -1.69 13.70 -8.72
N GLU A 87 -2.08 14.82 -8.15
CA GLU A 87 -3.31 15.54 -8.46
C GLU A 87 -3.32 16.07 -9.90
N TRP A 88 -2.13 16.26 -10.47
CA TRP A 88 -1.93 16.67 -11.86
C TRP A 88 -2.19 15.52 -12.87
N TRP A 89 -2.18 14.26 -12.43
CA TRP A 89 -2.35 13.11 -13.32
C TRP A 89 -3.83 12.71 -13.36
N HIS A 90 -4.44 12.88 -14.51
CA HIS A 90 -5.84 12.56 -14.72
C HIS A 90 -6.14 11.09 -14.41
N ASN A 91 -7.17 10.83 -13.62
CA ASN A 91 -7.59 9.52 -13.18
C ASN A 91 -6.57 8.72 -12.34
N PHE A 92 -5.51 9.34 -11.80
CA PHE A 92 -4.56 8.64 -10.96
C PHE A 92 -5.22 8.06 -9.70
N TYR A 93 -5.97 8.89 -8.99
CA TYR A 93 -6.68 8.46 -7.77
C TYR A 93 -7.70 7.36 -8.08
N GLU A 94 -8.56 7.56 -9.06
CA GLU A 94 -9.64 6.66 -9.44
C GLU A 94 -9.11 5.30 -9.87
N PHE A 95 -8.05 5.27 -10.67
CA PHE A 95 -7.40 4.03 -11.08
C PHE A 95 -6.82 3.25 -9.89
N HIS A 96 -6.06 3.92 -9.03
CA HIS A 96 -5.43 3.25 -7.90
C HIS A 96 -6.46 2.84 -6.84
N LYS A 97 -7.51 3.63 -6.63
CA LYS A 97 -8.64 3.27 -5.77
C LYS A 97 -9.38 2.03 -6.28
N LEU A 98 -9.64 1.98 -7.58
CA LEU A 98 -10.23 0.80 -8.20
C LEU A 98 -9.34 -0.44 -8.02
N ALA A 99 -8.04 -0.30 -8.23
CA ALA A 99 -7.08 -1.39 -8.04
C ALA A 99 -7.09 -1.92 -6.59
N ILE A 100 -7.13 -1.02 -5.61
CA ILE A 100 -7.22 -1.38 -4.18
C ILE A 100 -8.53 -2.12 -3.91
N ASP A 101 -9.67 -1.62 -4.39
CA ASP A 101 -10.98 -2.23 -4.18
C ASP A 101 -11.08 -3.62 -4.82
N GLU A 102 -10.51 -3.81 -6.02
CA GLU A 102 -10.46 -5.11 -6.68
C GLU A 102 -9.57 -6.12 -5.93
N LEU A 103 -8.42 -5.66 -5.39
CA LEU A 103 -7.57 -6.50 -4.56
C LEU A 103 -8.23 -6.86 -3.22
N GLU A 104 -8.96 -5.92 -2.63
CA GLU A 104 -9.74 -6.15 -1.41
C GLU A 104 -10.84 -7.19 -1.61
N ALA A 105 -11.53 -7.14 -2.74
CA ALA A 105 -12.59 -8.07 -3.11
C ALA A 105 -12.07 -9.38 -3.71
N PHE A 106 -10.75 -9.58 -3.83
CA PHE A 106 -10.17 -10.71 -4.53
C PHE A 106 -10.52 -12.04 -3.88
N ASN A 107 -11.05 -12.96 -4.70
CA ASN A 107 -11.31 -14.34 -4.32
C ASN A 107 -10.56 -15.30 -5.25
N TYR A 108 -9.64 -16.07 -4.70
CA TYR A 108 -8.79 -16.97 -5.47
C TYR A 108 -9.59 -18.06 -6.20
N GLU A 109 -10.62 -18.63 -5.58
CA GLU A 109 -11.42 -19.70 -6.18
C GLU A 109 -12.24 -19.19 -7.36
N GLU A 110 -12.78 -17.98 -7.27
CA GLU A 110 -13.45 -17.33 -8.40
C GLU A 110 -12.49 -16.99 -9.52
N TYR A 111 -11.33 -16.44 -9.21
CA TYR A 111 -10.27 -16.13 -10.15
C TYR A 111 -9.84 -17.38 -10.94
N LYS A 112 -9.65 -18.51 -10.26
CA LYS A 112 -9.33 -19.80 -10.85
C LYS A 112 -10.46 -20.31 -11.77
N LYS A 113 -11.71 -20.24 -11.31
CA LYS A 113 -12.90 -20.64 -12.11
C LYS A 113 -13.03 -19.82 -13.39
N ASN A 114 -12.64 -18.54 -13.35
CA ASN A 114 -12.66 -17.64 -14.51
C ASN A 114 -11.42 -17.78 -15.42
N GLY A 115 -10.64 -18.86 -15.27
CA GLY A 115 -9.45 -19.11 -16.08
C GLY A 115 -8.33 -18.11 -15.85
N PHE A 116 -8.18 -17.62 -14.62
CA PHE A 116 -7.14 -16.65 -14.21
C PHE A 116 -7.23 -15.32 -14.96
N LYS A 117 -8.44 -14.86 -15.25
CA LYS A 117 -8.67 -13.57 -15.91
C LYS A 117 -9.05 -12.49 -14.91
N VAL A 118 -8.44 -11.32 -15.06
CA VAL A 118 -8.79 -10.09 -14.34
C VAL A 118 -9.71 -9.26 -15.25
N ASN A 119 -10.94 -9.01 -14.82
CA ASN A 119 -11.98 -8.50 -15.71
C ASN A 119 -12.18 -6.96 -15.68
N LYS A 120 -11.67 -6.25 -14.69
CA LYS A 120 -12.01 -4.83 -14.50
C LYS A 120 -10.87 -3.85 -14.71
N LEU A 121 -9.67 -4.16 -14.25
CA LEU A 121 -8.52 -3.24 -14.40
C LEU A 121 -8.10 -3.05 -15.87
N GLY A 122 -8.34 -4.03 -16.75
CA GLY A 122 -8.01 -3.96 -18.16
C GLY A 122 -8.82 -2.96 -18.97
N ASP A 123 -10.00 -2.58 -18.48
CA ASP A 123 -10.93 -1.67 -19.17
C ASP A 123 -10.81 -0.22 -18.70
N PHE A 124 -9.97 0.05 -17.67
CA PHE A 124 -9.78 1.40 -17.15
C PHE A 124 -8.69 2.15 -17.94
N PRO A 125 -9.01 3.28 -18.56
CA PRO A 125 -8.05 4.01 -19.38
C PRO A 125 -7.06 4.77 -18.50
N LEU A 126 -6.01 4.12 -18.04
CA LEU A 126 -4.87 4.79 -17.45
C LEU A 126 -3.96 5.29 -18.56
N THR A 127 -4.01 6.56 -18.86
CA THR A 127 -3.03 7.22 -19.71
C THR A 127 -1.76 7.51 -18.90
N LEU A 128 -0.60 7.08 -19.42
CA LEU A 128 0.68 7.50 -18.85
C LEU A 128 0.86 9.01 -19.13
N GLU A 129 0.87 9.78 -18.07
CA GLU A 129 1.09 11.22 -18.14
C GLU A 129 2.48 11.57 -17.60
N THR A 130 3.12 12.54 -18.20
CA THR A 130 4.34 13.13 -17.65
C THR A 130 3.97 14.30 -16.77
N LYS A 131 4.62 14.40 -15.61
CA LYS A 131 4.44 15.56 -14.74
C LYS A 131 4.74 16.84 -15.52
N PRO A 132 3.84 17.83 -15.49
CA PRO A 132 4.15 19.14 -16.08
C PRO A 132 5.44 19.69 -15.49
N GLU A 133 6.29 20.25 -16.33
CA GLU A 133 7.45 21.01 -15.85
C GLU A 133 6.95 22.26 -15.14
N ASP A 134 7.51 22.54 -13.96
CA ASP A 134 7.21 23.74 -13.17
C ASP A 134 7.71 25.01 -13.86
#